data_55e920070c410ed1c3fbc2f063971223
#
_entry.id   55e920070c410ed1c3fbc2f063971223
#
_cell.length_a   1.000
_cell.length_b   1.000
_cell.length_c   1.000
_cell.angle_alpha   90.00
_cell.angle_beta   90.00
_cell.angle_gamma   90.00
#
_symmetry.space_group_name_H-M   'P 1'
#
loop_
_entity.id
_entity.type
_entity.pdbx_description
1 polymer ?
#
loop_
_entity_poly.entity_id
_entity_poly.type
_entity_poly.pdbx_seq_one_letter_code
_entity_poly.pdbx_strand_id
1 'polypeptide(L)'
;MITFEHVSKRYGERLALDSVSWHMDEGECVAFVGHSGAGKTTLLRLITHEIAPTSGTVTVGTFRGARLPRRKRALLRRTLGIIYEDFRLLNDRSVFENVALAVRITGHFADPEVVPRTLYALEEVGLQHKQAAFPYELSAGERQRAAIARAIVNRPAVVLADEPTGALEAASAREVIGLLRGIHGEGAALLLVTTRADVAEALGGRLLHLEEGRLVGADGADRAPTAAAAPGAPPAGA
;
A
#
# COMPACT_ATOMS: atom_id res chain seq x y z
N MET A 1 0.34 11.81 -6.24
CA MET A 1 0.75 11.24 -4.95
C MET A 1 1.89 10.22 -5.08
N ILE A 2 1.79 9.18 -5.91
CA ILE A 2 2.88 8.22 -6.22
C ILE A 2 3.27 8.38 -7.68
N THR A 3 4.58 8.47 -7.99
CA THR A 3 5.07 8.61 -9.36
C THR A 3 6.27 7.72 -9.59
N PHE A 4 6.25 6.97 -10.69
CA PHE A 4 7.37 6.21 -11.24
C PHE A 4 7.79 6.86 -12.56
N GLU A 5 9.07 7.22 -12.66
CA GLU A 5 9.66 7.85 -13.84
C GLU A 5 10.74 6.91 -14.40
N HIS A 6 10.40 6.15 -15.47
CA HIS A 6 11.28 5.17 -16.15
C HIS A 6 12.00 4.21 -15.20
N VAL A 7 11.24 3.65 -14.24
CA VAL A 7 11.79 2.82 -13.17
C VAL A 7 12.09 1.42 -13.66
N SER A 8 13.35 1.00 -13.54
CA SER A 8 13.76 -0.38 -13.74
C SER A 8 14.33 -0.98 -12.48
N LYS A 9 14.12 -2.28 -12.29
CA LYS A 9 14.68 -3.05 -11.18
C LYS A 9 15.23 -4.38 -11.65
N ARG A 10 16.52 -4.61 -11.42
CA ARG A 10 17.23 -5.84 -11.72
C ARG A 10 17.68 -6.55 -10.44
N TYR A 11 17.57 -7.86 -10.42
CA TYR A 11 18.12 -8.75 -9.39
C TYR A 11 19.07 -9.74 -10.09
N GLY A 12 20.37 -9.51 -10.00
CA GLY A 12 21.34 -10.25 -10.82
C GLY A 12 21.01 -10.12 -12.31
N GLU A 13 20.83 -11.24 -12.99
CA GLU A 13 20.44 -11.25 -14.42
C GLU A 13 18.95 -11.00 -14.67
N ARG A 14 18.10 -11.19 -13.66
CA ARG A 14 16.65 -11.06 -13.81
C ARG A 14 16.22 -9.60 -13.76
N LEU A 15 15.57 -9.13 -14.82
CA LEU A 15 14.90 -7.84 -14.87
C LEU A 15 13.47 -8.00 -14.32
N ALA A 16 13.21 -7.43 -13.15
CA ALA A 16 11.92 -7.55 -12.47
C ALA A 16 10.94 -6.41 -12.80
N LEU A 17 11.47 -5.22 -13.13
CA LEU A 17 10.72 -4.12 -13.73
C LEU A 17 11.58 -3.49 -14.83
N ASP A 18 10.95 -3.12 -15.93
CA ASP A 18 11.62 -2.58 -17.12
C ASP A 18 10.98 -1.28 -17.56
N SER A 19 11.65 -0.16 -17.25
CA SER A 19 11.27 1.20 -17.66
C SER A 19 9.82 1.56 -17.36
N VAL A 20 9.31 1.15 -16.19
CA VAL A 20 7.92 1.39 -15.77
C VAL A 20 7.73 2.87 -15.43
N SER A 21 6.76 3.51 -16.10
CA SER A 21 6.32 4.87 -15.81
C SER A 21 4.81 4.87 -15.56
N TRP A 22 4.39 5.44 -14.42
CA TRP A 22 2.98 5.58 -14.07
C TRP A 22 2.82 6.57 -12.92
N HIS A 23 1.60 7.05 -12.74
CA HIS A 23 1.24 8.00 -11.70
C HIS A 23 -0.06 7.60 -11.01
N MET A 24 -0.17 7.94 -9.73
CA MET A 24 -1.37 7.80 -8.90
C MET A 24 -1.62 9.08 -8.13
N ASP A 25 -2.81 9.63 -8.26
CA ASP A 25 -3.26 10.84 -7.56
C ASP A 25 -3.71 10.56 -6.11
N GLU A 26 -3.95 11.62 -5.35
CA GLU A 26 -4.55 11.51 -4.01
C GLU A 26 -6.00 11.03 -4.12
N GLY A 27 -6.39 10.12 -3.23
CA GLY A 27 -7.73 9.53 -3.24
C GLY A 27 -8.02 8.62 -4.43
N GLU A 28 -7.04 8.31 -5.30
CA GLU A 28 -7.24 7.40 -6.43
C GLU A 28 -7.18 5.93 -5.98
N CYS A 29 -7.98 5.07 -6.62
CA CYS A 29 -7.85 3.62 -6.53
C CYS A 29 -7.17 3.08 -7.78
N VAL A 30 -6.04 2.40 -7.62
CA VAL A 30 -5.26 1.79 -8.71
C VAL A 30 -5.00 0.33 -8.40
N ALA A 31 -5.25 -0.54 -9.36
CA ALA A 31 -4.97 -1.96 -9.25
C ALA A 31 -3.98 -2.43 -10.33
N PHE A 32 -2.88 -3.05 -9.91
CA PHE A 32 -1.97 -3.76 -10.80
C PHE A 32 -2.34 -5.23 -10.84
N VAL A 33 -2.69 -5.71 -12.02
CA VAL A 33 -2.98 -7.11 -12.29
C VAL A 33 -1.86 -7.73 -13.13
N GLY A 34 -1.46 -8.95 -12.80
CA GLY A 34 -0.47 -9.69 -13.56
C GLY A 34 -0.20 -11.05 -12.94
N HIS A 35 0.39 -11.96 -13.70
CA HIS A 35 0.73 -13.31 -13.22
C HIS A 35 1.76 -13.28 -12.06
N SER A 36 1.92 -14.42 -11.37
CA SER A 36 2.97 -14.55 -10.35
C SER A 36 4.34 -14.32 -11.00
N GLY A 37 5.17 -13.48 -10.36
CA GLY A 37 6.48 -13.12 -10.89
C GLY A 37 6.50 -11.97 -11.90
N ALA A 38 5.36 -11.35 -12.25
CA ALA A 38 5.27 -10.19 -13.15
C ALA A 38 5.98 -8.91 -12.64
N GLY A 39 6.35 -8.85 -11.34
CA GLY A 39 7.03 -7.68 -10.76
C GLY A 39 6.20 -6.92 -9.72
N LYS A 40 4.97 -7.36 -9.42
CA LYS A 40 4.01 -6.68 -8.52
C LYS A 40 4.57 -6.38 -7.12
N THR A 41 5.07 -7.39 -6.43
CA THR A 41 5.68 -7.20 -5.10
C THR A 41 6.95 -6.33 -5.17
N THR A 42 7.69 -6.38 -6.30
CA THR A 42 8.83 -5.49 -6.52
C THR A 42 8.39 -4.03 -6.60
N LEU A 43 7.27 -3.76 -7.26
CA LEU A 43 6.67 -2.42 -7.33
C LEU A 43 6.33 -1.89 -5.94
N LEU A 44 5.64 -2.67 -5.09
CA LEU A 44 5.33 -2.28 -3.71
C LEU A 44 6.59 -2.04 -2.86
N ARG A 45 7.61 -2.88 -3.00
CA ARG A 45 8.89 -2.73 -2.28
C ARG A 45 9.66 -1.48 -2.71
N LEU A 46 9.49 -1.02 -3.94
CA LEU A 46 10.02 0.26 -4.41
C LEU A 46 9.24 1.44 -3.83
N ILE A 47 7.90 1.38 -3.77
CA ILE A 47 7.06 2.41 -3.15
C ILE A 47 7.41 2.58 -1.66
N THR A 48 7.58 1.47 -0.93
CA THR A 48 7.97 1.50 0.49
C THR A 48 9.45 1.82 0.70
N HIS A 49 10.21 2.05 -0.38
CA HIS A 49 11.66 2.19 -0.36
C HIS A 49 12.38 1.09 0.44
N GLU A 50 11.81 -0.12 0.46
CA GLU A 50 12.49 -1.31 1.01
C GLU A 50 13.71 -1.66 0.17
N ILE A 51 13.54 -1.52 -1.15
CA ILE A 51 14.60 -1.66 -2.14
C ILE A 51 14.76 -0.37 -2.92
N ALA A 52 15.93 -0.18 -3.54
CA ALA A 52 16.18 0.91 -4.47
C ALA A 52 15.97 0.44 -5.92
N PRO A 53 15.48 1.30 -6.84
CA PRO A 53 15.49 1.00 -8.26
C PRO A 53 16.93 0.87 -8.79
N THR A 54 17.10 0.17 -9.89
CA THR A 54 18.38 0.10 -10.63
C THR A 54 18.57 1.37 -11.47
N SER A 55 17.47 1.87 -12.08
CA SER A 55 17.42 3.14 -12.79
C SER A 55 16.03 3.77 -12.62
N GLY A 56 15.91 5.05 -12.97
CA GLY A 56 14.67 5.82 -12.79
C GLY A 56 14.47 6.37 -11.39
N THR A 57 13.33 7.00 -11.16
CA THR A 57 13.00 7.68 -9.91
C THR A 57 11.63 7.25 -9.41
N VAL A 58 11.53 7.00 -8.09
CA VAL A 58 10.28 6.78 -7.38
C VAL A 58 10.01 7.96 -6.48
N THR A 59 8.81 8.53 -6.58
CA THR A 59 8.33 9.60 -5.71
C THR A 59 7.08 9.11 -4.97
N VAL A 60 7.03 9.32 -3.66
CA VAL A 60 5.86 9.01 -2.82
C VAL A 60 5.61 10.21 -1.90
N GLY A 61 4.56 10.96 -2.16
CA GLY A 61 4.32 12.25 -1.50
C GLY A 61 5.52 13.19 -1.66
N THR A 62 6.10 13.61 -0.55
CA THR A 62 7.31 14.47 -0.51
C THR A 62 8.62 13.69 -0.57
N PHE A 63 8.57 12.35 -0.56
CA PHE A 63 9.74 11.49 -0.57
C PHE A 63 10.13 11.14 -2.02
N ARG A 64 11.18 11.77 -2.53
CA ARG A 64 11.68 11.54 -3.90
C ARG A 64 13.11 11.03 -3.87
N GLY A 65 13.43 10.08 -4.76
CA GLY A 65 14.78 9.64 -5.04
C GLY A 65 14.93 8.14 -5.23
N ALA A 66 16.06 7.74 -5.82
CA ALA A 66 16.39 6.34 -6.01
C ALA A 66 16.66 5.62 -4.67
N ARG A 67 17.28 6.31 -3.70
CA ARG A 67 17.60 5.72 -2.40
C ARG A 67 17.42 6.74 -1.28
N LEU A 68 16.41 6.51 -0.43
CA LEU A 68 16.20 7.32 0.76
C LEU A 68 17.12 6.90 1.92
N PRO A 69 17.65 7.85 2.72
CA PRO A 69 18.32 7.55 3.99
C PRO A 69 17.40 6.75 4.92
N ARG A 70 17.99 5.91 5.79
CA ARG A 70 17.23 5.03 6.71
C ARG A 70 16.16 5.76 7.52
N ARG A 71 16.47 6.97 8.03
CA ARG A 71 15.53 7.80 8.79
C ARG A 71 14.33 8.24 7.93
N LYS A 72 14.56 8.72 6.70
CA LYS A 72 13.49 9.12 5.77
C LYS A 72 12.62 7.94 5.34
N ARG A 73 13.22 6.74 5.13
CA ARG A 73 12.45 5.51 4.84
C ARG A 73 11.52 5.13 6.00
N ALA A 74 11.98 5.24 7.24
CA ALA A 74 11.14 4.98 8.41
C ALA A 74 9.99 5.98 8.50
N LEU A 75 10.22 7.26 8.22
CA LEU A 75 9.17 8.27 8.18
C LEU A 75 8.14 7.98 7.07
N LEU A 76 8.60 7.69 5.85
CA LEU A 76 7.71 7.32 4.75
C LEU A 76 6.80 6.14 5.14
N ARG A 77 7.37 5.05 5.67
CA ARG A 77 6.57 3.86 6.03
C ARG A 77 5.54 4.11 7.12
N ARG A 78 5.74 5.11 7.97
CA ARG A 78 4.76 5.52 8.98
C ARG A 78 3.55 6.24 8.38
N THR A 79 3.66 6.78 7.15
CA THR A 79 2.56 7.44 6.45
C THR A 79 1.75 6.50 5.57
N LEU A 80 2.18 5.26 5.42
CA LEU A 80 1.55 4.24 4.58
C LEU A 80 0.86 3.18 5.43
N GLY A 81 -0.35 2.79 5.04
CA GLY A 81 -0.98 1.55 5.48
C GLY A 81 -0.53 0.41 4.57
N ILE A 82 0.02 -0.67 5.12
CA ILE A 82 0.53 -1.78 4.30
C ILE A 82 -0.14 -3.08 4.72
N ILE A 83 -0.83 -3.71 3.78
CA ILE A 83 -1.49 -5.00 3.91
C ILE A 83 -0.67 -6.01 3.10
N TYR A 84 -0.14 -7.03 3.76
CA TYR A 84 0.72 -8.05 3.15
C TYR A 84 -0.06 -9.35 2.89
N GLU A 85 0.33 -10.10 1.87
CA GLU A 85 -0.21 -11.42 1.55
C GLU A 85 -0.07 -12.42 2.72
N ASP A 86 1.08 -12.38 3.43
CA ASP A 86 1.43 -13.25 4.56
C ASP A 86 1.01 -12.67 5.92
N PHE A 87 0.10 -11.67 5.93
CA PHE A 87 -0.43 -10.94 7.10
C PHE A 87 0.63 -10.20 7.93
N ARG A 88 1.80 -10.76 8.13
CA ARG A 88 2.91 -10.25 8.97
C ARG A 88 2.46 -9.83 10.37
N LEU A 89 1.57 -10.60 10.97
CA LEU A 89 1.20 -10.42 12.37
C LEU A 89 2.30 -10.99 13.27
N LEU A 90 2.51 -10.33 14.40
CA LEU A 90 3.43 -10.79 15.45
C LEU A 90 2.74 -11.91 16.24
N ASN A 91 3.26 -13.14 16.15
CA ASN A 91 2.65 -14.32 16.75
C ASN A 91 2.74 -14.37 18.27
N ASP A 92 3.68 -13.60 18.87
CA ASP A 92 3.87 -13.44 20.31
C ASP A 92 3.05 -12.28 20.90
N ARG A 93 2.15 -11.70 20.13
CA ARG A 93 1.30 -10.56 20.48
C ARG A 93 -0.17 -10.85 20.17
N SER A 94 -1.05 -10.35 21.02
CA SER A 94 -2.49 -10.39 20.76
C SER A 94 -2.88 -9.56 19.53
N VAL A 95 -4.09 -9.74 19.05
CA VAL A 95 -4.67 -8.91 17.96
C VAL A 95 -4.64 -7.43 18.36
N PHE A 96 -5.04 -7.11 19.58
CA PHE A 96 -4.98 -5.75 20.11
C PHE A 96 -3.54 -5.20 20.06
N GLU A 97 -2.56 -5.95 20.56
CA GLU A 97 -1.17 -5.50 20.61
C GLU A 97 -0.55 -5.33 19.21
N ASN A 98 -0.93 -6.17 18.23
CA ASN A 98 -0.52 -6.02 16.84
C ASN A 98 -0.98 -4.69 16.25
N VAL A 99 -2.20 -4.27 16.53
CA VAL A 99 -2.75 -2.99 16.05
C VAL A 99 -2.20 -1.82 16.87
N ALA A 100 -2.18 -1.92 18.19
CA ALA A 100 -1.68 -0.90 19.10
C ALA A 100 -0.20 -0.53 18.84
N LEU A 101 0.61 -1.53 18.43
CA LEU A 101 2.01 -1.30 18.08
C LEU A 101 2.15 -0.33 16.91
N ALA A 102 1.28 -0.41 15.91
CA ALA A 102 1.30 0.51 14.76
C ALA A 102 1.02 1.96 15.22
N VAL A 103 0.13 2.18 16.18
CA VAL A 103 -0.11 3.51 16.76
C VAL A 103 1.14 4.02 17.47
N ARG A 104 1.73 3.22 18.36
CA ARG A 104 2.91 3.61 19.15
C ARG A 104 4.14 3.92 18.29
N ILE A 105 4.37 3.14 17.21
CA ILE A 105 5.56 3.33 16.34
C ILE A 105 5.53 4.67 15.60
N THR A 106 4.36 5.19 15.27
CA THR A 106 4.27 6.49 14.57
C THR A 106 4.68 7.64 15.48
N GLY A 107 4.43 7.52 16.79
CA GLY A 107 4.71 8.58 17.77
C GLY A 107 3.86 9.85 17.57
N HIS A 108 2.78 9.76 16.78
CA HIS A 108 1.89 10.89 16.50
C HIS A 108 0.82 11.07 17.61
N PHE A 109 0.61 10.06 18.43
CA PHE A 109 -0.47 10.03 19.40
C PHE A 109 0.08 9.86 20.83
N ALA A 110 -0.55 10.53 21.76
CA ALA A 110 -0.27 10.35 23.19
C ALA A 110 -0.75 8.96 23.65
N ASP A 111 -0.13 8.42 24.72
CA ASP A 111 -0.49 7.10 25.25
C ASP A 111 -1.99 6.90 25.54
N PRO A 112 -2.76 7.90 26.05
CA PRO A 112 -4.20 7.74 26.24
C PRO A 112 -5.00 7.49 24.95
N GLU A 113 -4.49 7.89 23.78
CA GLU A 113 -5.17 7.70 22.50
C GLU A 113 -4.96 6.31 21.90
N VAL A 114 -3.94 5.57 22.35
CA VAL A 114 -3.59 4.25 21.77
C VAL A 114 -4.74 3.27 21.91
N VAL A 115 -5.34 3.18 23.11
CA VAL A 115 -6.42 2.22 23.39
C VAL A 115 -7.67 2.53 22.55
N PRO A 116 -8.27 3.74 22.61
CA PRO A 116 -9.48 4.01 21.84
C PRO A 116 -9.30 3.89 20.33
N ARG A 117 -8.14 4.30 19.77
CA ARG A 117 -7.85 4.14 18.35
C ARG A 117 -7.75 2.68 17.94
N THR A 118 -7.09 1.87 18.76
CA THR A 118 -6.94 0.43 18.52
C THR A 118 -8.29 -0.27 18.53
N LEU A 119 -9.13 0.02 19.53
CA LEU A 119 -10.47 -0.57 19.62
C LEU A 119 -11.36 -0.15 18.46
N TYR A 120 -11.31 1.12 18.06
CA TYR A 120 -12.04 1.64 16.91
C TYR A 120 -11.64 0.90 15.61
N ALA A 121 -10.33 0.77 15.33
CA ALA A 121 -9.86 0.04 14.15
C ALA A 121 -10.25 -1.45 14.16
N LEU A 122 -10.30 -2.09 15.34
CA LEU A 122 -10.77 -3.47 15.49
C LEU A 122 -12.28 -3.59 15.26
N GLU A 123 -13.06 -2.59 15.66
CA GLU A 123 -14.50 -2.52 15.40
C GLU A 123 -14.77 -2.37 13.90
N GLU A 124 -14.06 -1.48 13.19
CA GLU A 124 -14.19 -1.29 11.75
C GLU A 124 -14.01 -2.58 10.95
N VAL A 125 -13.15 -3.50 11.42
CA VAL A 125 -12.92 -4.80 10.75
C VAL A 125 -13.70 -5.96 11.40
N GLY A 126 -14.59 -5.68 12.37
CA GLY A 126 -15.42 -6.70 13.04
C GLY A 126 -14.64 -7.65 13.95
N LEU A 127 -13.49 -7.25 14.52
CA LEU A 127 -12.63 -8.08 15.36
C LEU A 127 -12.57 -7.64 16.84
N GLN A 128 -13.44 -6.74 17.27
CA GLN A 128 -13.44 -6.26 18.66
C GLN A 128 -13.56 -7.40 19.68
N HIS A 129 -14.38 -8.43 19.36
CA HIS A 129 -14.58 -9.61 20.20
C HIS A 129 -13.37 -10.56 20.26
N LYS A 130 -12.41 -10.40 19.35
CA LYS A 130 -11.16 -11.19 19.23
C LYS A 130 -9.91 -10.42 19.67
N GLN A 131 -10.05 -9.27 20.30
CA GLN A 131 -8.92 -8.41 20.66
C GLN A 131 -7.83 -9.08 21.51
N ALA A 132 -8.22 -10.01 22.38
CA ALA A 132 -7.29 -10.76 23.24
C ALA A 132 -6.70 -12.01 22.57
N ALA A 133 -7.27 -12.46 21.43
CA ALA A 133 -6.80 -13.64 20.72
C ALA A 133 -5.41 -13.42 20.10
N PHE A 134 -4.64 -14.50 19.94
CA PHE A 134 -3.37 -14.50 19.24
C PHE A 134 -3.56 -14.87 17.75
N PRO A 135 -2.64 -14.50 16.84
CA PRO A 135 -2.78 -14.79 15.41
C PRO A 135 -2.99 -16.26 15.07
N TYR A 136 -2.43 -17.19 15.84
CA TYR A 136 -2.60 -18.63 15.62
C TYR A 136 -3.99 -19.16 16.01
N GLU A 137 -4.78 -18.38 16.76
CA GLU A 137 -6.17 -18.70 17.13
C GLU A 137 -7.18 -18.17 16.11
N LEU A 138 -6.73 -17.45 15.08
CA LEU A 138 -7.55 -16.80 14.07
C LEU A 138 -7.62 -17.63 12.78
N SER A 139 -8.78 -17.60 12.10
CA SER A 139 -8.89 -18.02 10.72
C SER A 139 -8.05 -17.12 9.78
N ALA A 140 -7.83 -17.56 8.54
CA ALA A 140 -7.11 -16.74 7.55
C ALA A 140 -7.81 -15.39 7.29
N GLY A 141 -9.15 -15.38 7.19
CA GLY A 141 -9.93 -14.16 7.03
C GLY A 141 -9.81 -13.22 8.23
N GLU A 142 -9.84 -13.76 9.47
CA GLU A 142 -9.65 -12.96 10.68
C GLU A 142 -8.23 -12.39 10.77
N ARG A 143 -7.19 -13.19 10.41
CA ARG A 143 -5.81 -12.67 10.32
C ARG A 143 -5.68 -11.52 9.32
N GLN A 144 -6.34 -11.65 8.15
CA GLN A 144 -6.34 -10.58 7.16
C GLN A 144 -7.04 -9.33 7.67
N ARG A 145 -8.19 -9.47 8.32
CA ARG A 145 -8.88 -8.32 8.92
C ARG A 145 -8.04 -7.66 10.03
N ALA A 146 -7.33 -8.44 10.85
CA ALA A 146 -6.39 -7.89 11.84
C ALA A 146 -5.22 -7.13 11.19
N ALA A 147 -4.69 -7.65 10.07
CA ALA A 147 -3.65 -6.97 9.29
C ALA A 147 -4.18 -5.66 8.65
N ILE A 148 -5.44 -5.64 8.21
CA ILE A 148 -6.12 -4.43 7.72
C ILE A 148 -6.27 -3.43 8.86
N ALA A 149 -6.80 -3.82 10.03
CA ALA A 149 -6.93 -2.92 11.19
C ALA A 149 -5.59 -2.27 11.55
N ARG A 150 -4.50 -3.06 11.57
CA ARG A 150 -3.14 -2.54 11.81
C ARG A 150 -2.70 -1.54 10.73
N ALA A 151 -3.08 -1.76 9.49
CA ALA A 151 -2.71 -0.87 8.38
C ALA A 151 -3.45 0.47 8.44
N ILE A 152 -4.72 0.49 8.88
CA ILE A 152 -5.58 1.68 8.83
C ILE A 152 -5.67 2.46 10.16
N VAL A 153 -5.21 1.90 11.28
CA VAL A 153 -5.37 2.51 12.63
C VAL A 153 -4.84 3.95 12.73
N ASN A 154 -3.85 4.29 11.91
CA ASN A 154 -3.28 5.63 11.84
C ASN A 154 -3.93 6.52 10.77
N ARG A 155 -5.00 6.06 10.12
CA ARG A 155 -5.69 6.75 9.02
C ARG A 155 -4.71 7.23 7.94
N PRO A 156 -3.99 6.32 7.29
CA PRO A 156 -2.99 6.68 6.29
C PRO A 156 -3.66 7.27 5.05
N ALA A 157 -3.01 8.24 4.41
CA ALA A 157 -3.48 8.79 3.13
C ALA A 157 -3.40 7.77 1.97
N VAL A 158 -2.54 6.75 2.11
CA VAL A 158 -2.35 5.68 1.11
C VAL A 158 -2.36 4.32 1.78
N VAL A 159 -3.15 3.41 1.26
CA VAL A 159 -3.13 1.98 1.60
C VAL A 159 -2.57 1.18 0.43
N LEU A 160 -1.55 0.38 0.71
CA LEU A 160 -0.93 -0.56 -0.21
C LEU A 160 -1.38 -1.97 0.16
N ALA A 161 -1.94 -2.74 -0.79
CA ALA A 161 -2.43 -4.10 -0.56
C ALA A 161 -1.74 -5.09 -1.51
N ASP A 162 -0.96 -6.01 -0.95
CA ASP A 162 -0.29 -7.09 -1.68
C ASP A 162 -1.12 -8.37 -1.55
N GLU A 163 -1.74 -8.82 -2.66
CA GLU A 163 -2.60 -10.03 -2.76
C GLU A 163 -3.57 -10.18 -1.55
N PRO A 164 -4.38 -9.16 -1.20
CA PRO A 164 -5.11 -9.14 0.08
C PRO A 164 -6.16 -10.24 0.22
N THR A 165 -6.47 -10.97 -0.85
CA THR A 165 -7.44 -12.06 -0.87
C THR A 165 -6.85 -13.39 -1.33
N GLY A 166 -5.53 -13.46 -1.57
CA GLY A 166 -4.88 -14.62 -2.19
C GLY A 166 -5.01 -15.92 -1.39
N ALA A 167 -4.96 -15.83 -0.07
CA ALA A 167 -5.04 -16.98 0.84
C ALA A 167 -6.46 -17.20 1.43
N LEU A 168 -7.50 -16.52 0.90
CA LEU A 168 -8.83 -16.49 1.50
C LEU A 168 -9.86 -17.29 0.70
N GLU A 169 -10.80 -17.90 1.43
CA GLU A 169 -12.02 -18.44 0.84
C GLU A 169 -12.92 -17.32 0.30
N ALA A 170 -13.80 -17.65 -0.63
CA ALA A 170 -14.63 -16.69 -1.36
C ALA A 170 -15.48 -15.77 -0.46
N ALA A 171 -15.99 -16.29 0.67
CA ALA A 171 -16.76 -15.47 1.62
C ALA A 171 -15.88 -14.41 2.29
N SER A 172 -14.75 -14.81 2.87
CA SER A 172 -13.79 -13.89 3.52
C SER A 172 -13.15 -12.92 2.51
N ALA A 173 -12.94 -13.36 1.26
CA ALA A 173 -12.44 -12.48 0.21
C ALA A 173 -13.43 -11.32 -0.07
N ARG A 174 -14.75 -11.62 -0.15
CA ARG A 174 -15.77 -10.57 -0.32
C ARG A 174 -15.82 -9.58 0.85
N GLU A 175 -15.67 -10.06 2.08
CA GLU A 175 -15.61 -9.20 3.26
C GLU A 175 -14.40 -8.26 3.17
N VAL A 176 -13.21 -8.77 2.84
CA VAL A 176 -11.98 -7.99 2.68
C VAL A 176 -12.13 -6.95 1.55
N ILE A 177 -12.72 -7.30 0.41
CA ILE A 177 -13.01 -6.35 -0.67
C ILE A 177 -13.95 -5.25 -0.18
N GLY A 178 -14.99 -5.60 0.59
CA GLY A 178 -15.91 -4.65 1.20
C GLY A 178 -15.19 -3.66 2.12
N LEU A 179 -14.29 -4.14 2.98
CA LEU A 179 -13.47 -3.30 3.86
C LEU A 179 -12.57 -2.35 3.06
N LEU A 180 -11.86 -2.85 2.03
CA LEU A 180 -10.99 -2.02 1.19
C LEU A 180 -11.79 -0.93 0.44
N ARG A 181 -12.99 -1.24 -0.02
CA ARG A 181 -13.91 -0.25 -0.61
C ARG A 181 -14.34 0.81 0.40
N GLY A 182 -14.66 0.41 1.63
CA GLY A 182 -14.99 1.34 2.73
C GLY A 182 -13.84 2.30 3.00
N ILE A 183 -12.64 1.79 3.17
CA ILE A 183 -11.42 2.56 3.41
C ILE A 183 -11.16 3.57 2.28
N HIS A 184 -11.30 3.13 1.02
CA HIS A 184 -11.18 4.02 -0.13
C HIS A 184 -12.32 5.07 -0.16
N GLY A 185 -13.55 4.67 0.14
CA GLY A 185 -14.71 5.56 0.22
C GLY A 185 -14.57 6.65 1.29
N GLU A 186 -13.76 6.44 2.33
CA GLU A 186 -13.39 7.44 3.33
C GLU A 186 -12.28 8.41 2.87
N GLY A 187 -11.78 8.24 1.64
CA GLY A 187 -10.83 9.15 1.00
C GLY A 187 -9.38 8.68 0.97
N ALA A 188 -9.06 7.51 1.51
CA ALA A 188 -7.71 6.94 1.37
C ALA A 188 -7.45 6.52 -0.09
N ALA A 189 -6.29 6.89 -0.63
CA ALA A 189 -5.82 6.32 -1.88
C ALA A 189 -5.52 4.83 -1.68
N LEU A 190 -5.95 3.98 -2.61
CA LEU A 190 -5.78 2.53 -2.52
C LEU A 190 -4.98 1.99 -3.71
N LEU A 191 -3.84 1.39 -3.43
CA LEU A 191 -3.07 0.66 -4.43
C LEU A 191 -3.10 -0.83 -4.13
N LEU A 192 -3.73 -1.58 -5.02
CA LEU A 192 -3.81 -3.03 -4.98
C LEU A 192 -2.81 -3.65 -5.96
N VAL A 193 -2.13 -4.71 -5.58
CA VAL A 193 -1.50 -5.62 -6.53
C VAL A 193 -2.09 -7.02 -6.35
N THR A 194 -2.47 -7.67 -7.44
CA THR A 194 -3.13 -8.98 -7.40
C THR A 194 -2.91 -9.78 -8.68
N THR A 195 -3.05 -11.11 -8.58
CA THR A 195 -3.14 -12.02 -9.73
C THR A 195 -4.58 -12.14 -10.23
N ARG A 196 -5.56 -11.64 -9.48
CA ARG A 196 -6.99 -11.81 -9.70
C ARG A 196 -7.63 -10.55 -10.28
N ALA A 197 -7.97 -10.57 -11.56
CA ALA A 197 -8.65 -9.45 -12.23
C ALA A 197 -10.03 -9.14 -11.61
N ASP A 198 -10.79 -10.18 -11.22
CA ASP A 198 -12.09 -10.03 -10.58
C ASP A 198 -12.05 -9.23 -9.27
N VAL A 199 -10.97 -9.37 -8.48
CA VAL A 199 -10.76 -8.59 -7.26
C VAL A 199 -10.46 -7.12 -7.58
N ALA A 200 -9.64 -6.86 -8.61
CA ALA A 200 -9.31 -5.52 -9.06
C ALA A 200 -10.55 -4.80 -9.61
N GLU A 201 -11.34 -5.46 -10.45
CA GLU A 201 -12.59 -4.94 -10.99
C GLU A 201 -13.63 -4.67 -9.89
N ALA A 202 -13.73 -5.55 -8.89
CA ALA A 202 -14.62 -5.38 -7.75
C ALA A 202 -14.31 -4.10 -6.95
N LEU A 203 -13.07 -3.61 -6.92
CA LEU A 203 -12.72 -2.35 -6.26
C LEU A 203 -13.10 -1.12 -7.07
N GLY A 204 -13.26 -1.25 -8.41
CA GLY A 204 -13.72 -0.16 -9.29
C GLY A 204 -12.67 0.92 -9.55
N GLY A 205 -11.40 0.64 -9.32
CA GLY A 205 -10.29 1.54 -9.58
C GLY A 205 -9.74 1.45 -11.01
N ARG A 206 -8.74 2.27 -11.32
CA ARG A 206 -8.00 2.20 -12.58
C ARG A 206 -7.16 0.92 -12.61
N LEU A 207 -7.32 0.14 -13.68
CA LEU A 207 -6.65 -1.14 -13.88
C LEU A 207 -5.38 -0.95 -14.71
N LEU A 208 -4.27 -1.49 -14.22
CA LEU A 208 -2.98 -1.53 -14.91
C LEU A 208 -2.50 -2.98 -15.00
N HIS A 209 -2.17 -3.42 -16.20
CA HIS A 209 -1.64 -4.77 -16.42
C HIS A 209 -0.12 -4.76 -16.38
N LEU A 210 0.46 -5.64 -15.58
CA LEU A 210 1.91 -5.82 -15.46
C LEU A 210 2.30 -7.20 -15.97
N GLU A 211 3.08 -7.25 -17.06
CA GLU A 211 3.58 -8.47 -17.66
C GLU A 211 5.11 -8.38 -17.81
N GLU A 212 5.83 -9.38 -17.34
CA GLU A 212 7.30 -9.46 -17.43
C GLU A 212 8.02 -8.14 -17.05
N GLY A 213 7.50 -7.45 -16.02
CA GLY A 213 8.05 -6.20 -15.52
C GLY A 213 7.68 -4.95 -16.32
N ARG A 214 6.79 -5.05 -17.33
CA ARG A 214 6.32 -3.92 -18.14
C ARG A 214 4.84 -3.68 -17.97
N LEU A 215 4.42 -2.44 -18.11
CA LEU A 215 3.00 -2.11 -18.22
C LEU A 215 2.52 -2.41 -19.63
N VAL A 216 1.40 -3.15 -19.75
CA VAL A 216 0.78 -3.51 -21.03
C VAL A 216 -0.66 -3.00 -21.08
N GLY A 217 -1.13 -2.59 -22.28
CA GLY A 217 -2.51 -2.12 -22.53
C GLY A 217 -2.66 -0.59 -22.63
N ALA A 218 -3.76 -0.17 -23.24
CA ALA A 218 -4.04 1.23 -23.59
C ALA A 218 -4.26 2.14 -22.37
N ASP A 219 -4.65 1.59 -21.23
CA ASP A 219 -4.91 2.35 -19.99
C ASP A 219 -3.63 2.62 -19.18
N GLY A 220 -2.52 1.96 -19.48
CA GLY A 220 -1.24 2.05 -18.77
C GLY A 220 -0.24 3.04 -19.35
N ALA A 221 -0.43 3.48 -20.59
CA ALA A 221 0.64 4.15 -21.33
C ALA A 221 0.65 5.68 -21.22
N ASP A 222 -0.39 6.35 -20.69
CA ASP A 222 -0.48 7.81 -20.88
C ASP A 222 -1.12 8.60 -19.74
N ARG A 223 -0.44 8.67 -18.60
CA ARG A 223 -0.36 9.88 -17.78
C ARG A 223 1.10 10.09 -17.39
N ALA A 224 1.89 10.54 -18.36
CA ALA A 224 3.13 11.23 -18.01
C ALA A 224 2.78 12.37 -17.06
N PRO A 225 3.56 12.60 -15.98
CA PRO A 225 3.30 13.69 -15.06
C PRO A 225 3.21 14.98 -15.87
N THR A 226 2.06 15.65 -15.82
CA THR A 226 1.95 17.03 -16.28
C THR A 226 3.02 17.79 -15.48
N ALA A 227 4.01 18.34 -16.17
CA ALA A 227 5.10 19.08 -15.55
C ALA A 227 4.46 20.12 -14.61
N ALA A 228 4.65 19.92 -13.31
CA ALA A 228 4.26 20.92 -12.32
C ALA A 228 4.92 22.23 -12.73
N ALA A 229 4.13 23.26 -13.01
CA ALA A 229 4.60 24.59 -13.34
C ALA A 229 5.62 25.01 -12.27
N ALA A 230 6.83 25.30 -12.68
CA ALA A 230 7.85 25.85 -11.82
C ALA A 230 7.29 27.12 -11.16
N PRO A 231 7.47 27.34 -9.85
CA PRO A 231 7.05 28.59 -9.23
C PRO A 231 7.79 29.74 -9.91
N GLY A 232 7.00 30.72 -10.40
CA GLY A 232 7.48 31.86 -11.17
C GLY A 232 8.63 32.58 -10.51
N ALA A 233 9.65 32.90 -11.29
CA ALA A 233 10.74 33.79 -10.89
C ALA A 233 10.15 35.16 -10.49
N PRO A 234 10.67 35.81 -9.43
CA PRO A 234 10.21 37.15 -9.08
C PRO A 234 10.62 38.16 -10.20
N PRO A 235 9.80 39.19 -10.44
CA PRO A 235 10.11 40.17 -11.46
C PRO A 235 11.40 40.93 -11.06
N ALA A 236 12.31 41.06 -12.04
CA ALA A 236 13.50 41.92 -11.88
C ALA A 236 13.06 43.36 -11.65
N GLY A 237 13.56 43.94 -10.58
CA GLY A 237 13.23 45.29 -10.15
C GLY A 237 13.65 46.37 -11.12
N ALA A 238 12.84 47.39 -11.14
CA ALA A 238 13.23 48.72 -11.54
C ALA A 238 13.62 49.53 -10.30
#